data_324e0a403fade3e1333eb290f37a3a35
#
_entry.id   324e0a403fade3e1333eb290f37a3a35
#
_cell.length_a   1.000
_cell.length_b   1.000
_cell.length_c   1.000
_cell.angle_alpha   90.00
_cell.angle_beta   90.00
_cell.angle_gamma   90.00
#
_symmetry.space_group_name_H-M   'P 1'
#
loop_
_entity.id
_entity.type
_entity.pdbx_description
1 polymer ?
#
loop_
_entity_poly.entity_id
_entity_poly.type
_entity_poly.pdbx_seq_one_letter_code
_entity_poly.pdbx_strand_id
1 'polypeptide(L)'
;MAPMAVNLILGWWLVAASRAQQLPRPSLSLHPSQGVSLGDNVTLSCHLPRLAARVWLYQEGGWPYKKGKKKDQDTAEFFISTLREHAGRYRCQYQVSWSEEASEKSDPVELVLTDVRYPPSSISLHPEQYVGTGTNVTIRCWNKDYGATFLLHKDGSSAPIKHQNSSGGGTATFTLFGVTPADSGTYRCSYRPWRYAFMSSPLGDSVMLEVTPTPAPPGAEEQSRANLVMALVRGFVAALVFGLGVFFVIDARSLWIRRDDNCGEQV
;
A
#
# COMPACT_ATOMS: atom_id res chain seq x y z
N MET A 1 12.98 -55.82 -17.55
CA MET A 1 13.34 -54.45 -17.13
C MET A 1 12.06 -53.58 -16.93
N ALA A 2 11.17 -53.99 -16.03
CA ALA A 2 9.91 -53.26 -15.80
C ALA A 2 9.43 -53.07 -14.35
N PRO A 3 10.26 -53.21 -13.28
CA PRO A 3 9.77 -52.92 -11.94
C PRO A 3 10.09 -51.50 -11.42
N MET A 4 11.04 -50.75 -12.07
CA MET A 4 11.41 -49.44 -11.54
C MET A 4 10.44 -48.29 -11.90
N ALA A 5 9.76 -48.35 -13.04
CA ALA A 5 8.83 -47.31 -13.47
C ALA A 5 7.54 -47.25 -12.63
N VAL A 6 7.06 -48.41 -12.15
CA VAL A 6 5.84 -48.49 -11.33
C VAL A 6 6.04 -47.87 -9.95
N ASN A 7 7.23 -48.07 -9.35
CA ASN A 7 7.53 -47.46 -8.03
C ASN A 7 7.67 -45.94 -8.06
N LEU A 8 8.16 -45.37 -9.16
CA LEU A 8 8.26 -43.91 -9.31
C LEU A 8 6.87 -43.28 -9.52
N ILE A 9 5.99 -43.94 -10.28
CA ILE A 9 4.62 -43.43 -10.50
C ILE A 9 3.81 -43.50 -9.21
N LEU A 10 3.90 -44.61 -8.45
CA LEU A 10 3.25 -44.73 -7.14
C LEU A 10 3.78 -43.70 -6.12
N GLY A 11 5.09 -43.45 -6.10
CA GLY A 11 5.71 -42.42 -5.25
C GLY A 11 5.20 -41.01 -5.57
N TRP A 12 5.04 -40.66 -6.84
CA TRP A 12 4.47 -39.37 -7.27
C TRP A 12 2.99 -39.23 -6.89
N TRP A 13 2.21 -40.30 -7.02
CA TRP A 13 0.79 -40.28 -6.60
C TRP A 13 0.62 -40.12 -5.10
N LEU A 14 1.47 -40.75 -4.29
CA LEU A 14 1.44 -40.60 -2.81
C LEU A 14 1.85 -39.16 -2.38
N VAL A 15 2.85 -38.57 -3.04
CA VAL A 15 3.27 -37.17 -2.76
C VAL A 15 2.20 -36.17 -3.23
N ALA A 16 1.54 -36.42 -4.36
CA ALA A 16 0.44 -35.58 -4.83
C ALA A 16 -0.81 -35.71 -3.94
N ALA A 17 -1.12 -36.93 -3.48
CA ALA A 17 -2.25 -37.18 -2.57
C ALA A 17 -2.04 -36.54 -1.18
N SER A 18 -0.81 -36.54 -0.66
CA SER A 18 -0.51 -35.85 0.62
C SER A 18 -0.59 -34.34 0.54
N ARG A 19 -0.34 -33.72 -0.63
CA ARG A 19 -0.55 -32.27 -0.86
C ARG A 19 -2.02 -31.88 -1.01
N ALA A 20 -2.89 -32.80 -1.41
CA ALA A 20 -4.31 -32.53 -1.66
C ALA A 20 -5.16 -32.37 -0.37
N GLN A 21 -4.62 -32.70 0.80
CA GLN A 21 -5.34 -32.64 2.09
C GLN A 21 -4.97 -31.44 2.97
N GLN A 22 -4.03 -30.60 2.56
CA GLN A 22 -3.62 -29.46 3.37
C GLN A 22 -4.74 -28.41 3.41
N LEU A 23 -5.28 -28.17 4.62
CA LEU A 23 -6.31 -27.15 4.81
C LEU A 23 -5.76 -25.76 4.51
N PRO A 24 -6.45 -24.94 3.70
CA PRO A 24 -5.99 -23.61 3.38
C PRO A 24 -5.88 -22.76 4.65
N ARG A 25 -4.91 -21.84 4.66
CA ARG A 25 -4.62 -20.96 5.79
C ARG A 25 -5.77 -19.98 6.02
N PRO A 26 -6.22 -19.74 7.28
CA PRO A 26 -7.18 -18.70 7.62
C PRO A 26 -6.53 -17.32 7.58
N SER A 27 -7.32 -16.26 7.52
CA SER A 27 -6.86 -14.88 7.73
C SER A 27 -7.41 -14.35 9.06
N LEU A 28 -6.65 -13.46 9.70
CA LEU A 28 -7.02 -12.83 10.95
C LEU A 28 -7.08 -11.32 10.77
N SER A 29 -8.12 -10.68 11.27
CA SER A 29 -8.26 -9.22 11.32
C SER A 29 -8.55 -8.75 12.75
N LEU A 30 -8.18 -7.49 13.04
CA LEU A 30 -8.39 -6.83 14.32
C LEU A 30 -9.24 -5.58 14.11
N HIS A 31 -10.26 -5.40 14.95
CA HIS A 31 -11.08 -4.21 14.93
C HIS A 31 -11.33 -3.66 16.35
N PRO A 32 -11.10 -2.36 16.62
CA PRO A 32 -10.38 -1.42 15.77
C PRO A 32 -8.91 -1.83 15.62
N SER A 33 -8.30 -1.52 14.47
CA SER A 33 -6.91 -1.90 14.17
C SER A 33 -5.88 -0.94 14.78
N GLN A 34 -6.33 0.24 15.22
CA GLN A 34 -5.48 1.31 15.77
C GLN A 34 -6.23 2.13 16.82
N GLY A 35 -5.46 2.89 17.61
CA GLY A 35 -6.02 3.77 18.64
C GLY A 35 -6.63 3.02 19.82
N VAL A 36 -6.26 1.76 20.01
CA VAL A 36 -6.78 0.94 21.11
C VAL A 36 -6.08 1.31 22.40
N SER A 37 -6.83 1.71 23.41
CA SER A 37 -6.35 2.03 24.73
C SER A 37 -6.58 0.89 25.73
N LEU A 38 -5.90 0.94 26.87
CA LEU A 38 -6.17 0.03 27.97
C LEU A 38 -7.62 0.17 28.44
N GLY A 39 -8.33 -0.94 28.54
CA GLY A 39 -9.74 -1.00 28.92
C GLY A 39 -10.72 -1.01 27.74
N ASP A 40 -10.27 -0.71 26.52
CA ASP A 40 -11.12 -0.78 25.33
C ASP A 40 -11.48 -2.22 24.99
N ASN A 41 -12.53 -2.39 24.22
CA ASN A 41 -12.92 -3.68 23.65
C ASN A 41 -12.44 -3.80 22.22
N VAL A 42 -11.81 -4.93 21.89
CA VAL A 42 -11.38 -5.27 20.54
C VAL A 42 -11.99 -6.57 20.09
N THR A 43 -12.17 -6.70 18.79
CA THR A 43 -12.64 -7.91 18.15
C THR A 43 -11.55 -8.45 17.23
N LEU A 44 -11.12 -9.69 17.46
CA LEU A 44 -10.27 -10.44 16.55
C LEU A 44 -11.14 -11.40 15.75
N SER A 45 -11.20 -11.19 14.44
CA SER A 45 -12.04 -11.96 13.52
C SER A 45 -11.18 -12.90 12.68
N CYS A 46 -11.34 -14.21 12.91
CA CYS A 46 -10.70 -15.24 12.13
C CYS A 46 -11.60 -15.65 10.97
N HIS A 47 -11.22 -15.28 9.75
CA HIS A 47 -11.91 -15.60 8.51
C HIS A 47 -11.48 -16.95 8.00
N LEU A 48 -12.44 -17.83 7.79
CA LEU A 48 -12.23 -19.24 7.52
C LEU A 48 -12.51 -19.53 6.05
N PRO A 49 -11.52 -20.06 5.29
CA PRO A 49 -11.74 -20.43 3.91
C PRO A 49 -12.65 -21.68 3.75
N ARG A 50 -12.91 -22.40 4.84
CA ARG A 50 -13.82 -23.54 4.90
C ARG A 50 -14.58 -23.55 6.24
N LEU A 51 -15.77 -24.15 6.24
CA LEU A 51 -16.56 -24.32 7.45
C LEU A 51 -15.80 -25.16 8.49
N ALA A 52 -15.62 -24.60 9.67
CA ALA A 52 -14.83 -25.17 10.74
C ALA A 52 -15.70 -25.69 11.90
N ALA A 53 -15.25 -26.78 12.53
CA ALA A 53 -15.84 -27.28 13.77
C ALA A 53 -15.25 -26.58 15.01
N ARG A 54 -13.97 -26.25 14.94
CA ARG A 54 -13.23 -25.61 16.04
C ARG A 54 -12.32 -24.55 15.49
N VAL A 55 -12.16 -23.44 16.23
CA VAL A 55 -11.25 -22.34 15.91
C VAL A 55 -10.49 -21.97 17.16
N TRP A 56 -9.19 -21.75 17.02
CA TRP A 56 -8.30 -21.30 18.09
C TRP A 56 -7.70 -19.96 17.74
N LEU A 57 -7.62 -19.09 18.71
CA LEU A 57 -6.84 -17.86 18.67
C LEU A 57 -5.64 -18.04 19.61
N TYR A 58 -4.45 -17.80 19.10
CA TYR A 58 -3.19 -17.91 19.83
C TYR A 58 -2.61 -16.51 20.01
N GLN A 59 -2.29 -16.18 21.26
CA GLN A 59 -1.40 -15.08 21.58
C GLN A 59 0.02 -15.63 21.71
N GLU A 60 1.05 -15.00 21.16
CA GLU A 60 2.44 -15.44 21.32
C GLU A 60 2.83 -15.40 22.81
N GLY A 61 3.30 -16.53 23.33
CA GLY A 61 3.66 -16.70 24.75
C GLY A 61 2.48 -16.94 25.70
N GLY A 62 1.24 -16.99 25.20
CA GLY A 62 0.02 -17.25 26.00
C GLY A 62 -0.66 -18.57 25.68
N TRP A 63 -1.73 -18.85 26.42
CA TRP A 63 -2.61 -20.00 26.17
C TRP A 63 -3.58 -19.71 25.02
N PRO A 64 -3.92 -20.71 24.20
CA PRO A 64 -4.87 -20.53 23.11
C PRO A 64 -6.30 -20.30 23.63
N TYR A 65 -6.95 -19.31 23.09
CA TYR A 65 -8.40 -19.11 23.23
C TYR A 65 -9.11 -20.09 22.27
N LYS A 66 -10.01 -20.92 22.81
CA LYS A 66 -10.73 -21.90 22.00
C LYS A 66 -12.21 -21.50 21.88
N LYS A 67 -12.71 -21.51 20.67
CA LYS A 67 -14.13 -21.26 20.39
C LYS A 67 -14.70 -22.39 19.53
N GLY A 68 -15.79 -23.01 20.01
CA GLY A 68 -16.63 -23.88 19.20
C GLY A 68 -17.40 -23.06 18.19
N LYS A 69 -17.58 -23.55 16.96
CA LYS A 69 -18.27 -22.79 15.93
C LYS A 69 -19.55 -23.45 15.46
N LYS A 70 -20.58 -22.63 15.16
CA LYS A 70 -21.81 -23.08 14.48
C LYS A 70 -21.53 -23.31 13.00
N LYS A 71 -22.21 -24.31 12.42
CA LYS A 71 -21.93 -24.89 11.09
C LYS A 71 -21.99 -23.91 9.90
N ASP A 72 -22.61 -22.72 10.08
CA ASP A 72 -23.00 -21.85 8.97
C ASP A 72 -22.23 -20.52 8.91
N GLN A 73 -21.14 -20.36 9.68
CA GLN A 73 -20.37 -19.12 9.71
C GLN A 73 -18.98 -19.33 9.10
N ASP A 74 -18.55 -18.39 8.28
CA ASP A 74 -17.21 -18.28 7.68
C ASP A 74 -16.21 -17.49 8.53
N THR A 75 -16.67 -16.87 9.63
CA THR A 75 -15.86 -16.02 10.52
C THR A 75 -16.05 -16.43 11.97
N ALA A 76 -14.99 -16.50 12.75
CA ALA A 76 -15.01 -16.67 14.20
C ALA A 76 -14.51 -15.41 14.89
N GLU A 77 -15.33 -14.80 15.71
CA GLU A 77 -15.02 -13.56 16.42
C GLU A 77 -14.63 -13.83 17.86
N PHE A 78 -13.55 -13.17 18.30
CA PHE A 78 -13.05 -13.22 19.67
C PHE A 78 -13.08 -11.79 20.24
N PHE A 79 -13.85 -11.58 21.28
CA PHE A 79 -13.97 -10.30 21.96
C PHE A 79 -13.01 -10.29 23.14
N ILE A 80 -12.16 -9.27 23.20
CA ILE A 80 -11.16 -9.09 24.25
C ILE A 80 -11.32 -7.69 24.83
N SER A 81 -11.54 -7.59 26.14
CA SER A 81 -11.38 -6.33 26.88
C SER A 81 -9.92 -6.17 27.22
N THR A 82 -9.30 -5.09 26.74
CA THR A 82 -7.84 -4.96 26.69
C THR A 82 -7.23 -4.69 28.05
N LEU A 83 -6.32 -5.57 28.45
CA LEU A 83 -5.40 -5.40 29.57
C LEU A 83 -3.97 -5.43 28.99
N ARG A 84 -2.96 -5.03 29.79
CA ARG A 84 -1.56 -5.06 29.35
C ARG A 84 -1.10 -6.41 28.81
N GLU A 85 -1.51 -7.49 29.47
CA GLU A 85 -1.19 -8.86 29.10
C GLU A 85 -1.79 -9.28 27.75
N HIS A 86 -2.80 -8.56 27.28
CA HIS A 86 -3.42 -8.83 25.98
C HIS A 86 -2.65 -8.17 24.82
N ALA A 87 -1.72 -7.25 25.09
CA ALA A 87 -0.86 -6.69 24.05
C ALA A 87 0.08 -7.77 23.50
N GLY A 88 0.17 -7.88 22.16
CA GLY A 88 1.01 -8.89 21.56
C GLY A 88 0.57 -9.29 20.15
N ARG A 89 1.17 -10.36 19.65
CA ARG A 89 0.85 -10.94 18.36
C ARG A 89 -0.14 -12.07 18.50
N TYR A 90 -1.13 -12.06 17.62
CA TYR A 90 -2.17 -13.06 17.55
C TYR A 90 -2.17 -13.79 16.21
N ARG A 91 -2.50 -15.08 16.25
CA ARG A 91 -2.71 -15.90 15.06
C ARG A 91 -3.92 -16.78 15.29
N CYS A 92 -4.66 -17.12 14.24
CA CYS A 92 -5.75 -18.09 14.36
C CYS A 92 -5.47 -19.35 13.55
N GLN A 93 -6.17 -20.41 13.92
CA GLN A 93 -6.09 -21.75 13.33
C GLN A 93 -7.46 -22.39 13.42
N TYR A 94 -7.82 -23.25 12.47
CA TYR A 94 -9.09 -23.97 12.52
C TYR A 94 -8.95 -25.45 12.20
N GLN A 95 -9.96 -26.20 12.59
CA GLN A 95 -10.11 -27.63 12.31
C GLN A 95 -11.51 -27.87 11.75
N VAL A 96 -11.61 -28.69 10.70
CA VAL A 96 -12.87 -29.12 10.13
C VAL A 96 -13.37 -30.41 10.81
N SER A 97 -14.68 -30.69 10.77
CA SER A 97 -15.29 -31.81 11.49
C SER A 97 -14.85 -33.19 11.00
N TRP A 98 -14.38 -33.27 9.76
CA TRP A 98 -13.98 -34.53 9.11
C TRP A 98 -12.45 -34.76 9.09
N SER A 99 -11.66 -33.87 9.69
CA SER A 99 -10.20 -33.98 9.79
C SER A 99 -9.74 -33.84 11.23
N GLU A 100 -8.83 -34.72 11.64
CA GLU A 100 -8.14 -34.57 12.93
C GLU A 100 -7.04 -33.50 12.87
N GLU A 101 -6.53 -33.20 11.67
CA GLU A 101 -5.50 -32.19 11.46
C GLU A 101 -6.12 -30.78 11.43
N ALA A 102 -5.41 -29.84 12.06
CA ALA A 102 -5.74 -28.43 12.00
C ALA A 102 -5.03 -27.76 10.81
N SER A 103 -5.60 -26.63 10.33
CA SER A 103 -4.95 -25.81 9.30
C SER A 103 -3.59 -25.27 9.79
N GLU A 104 -2.81 -24.70 8.89
CA GLU A 104 -1.72 -23.81 9.30
C GLU A 104 -2.30 -22.59 10.04
N LYS A 105 -1.45 -21.95 10.86
CA LYS A 105 -1.82 -20.69 11.53
C LYS A 105 -1.86 -19.55 10.53
N SER A 106 -2.76 -18.58 10.76
CA SER A 106 -2.84 -17.34 9.99
C SER A 106 -1.53 -16.55 10.06
N ASP A 107 -1.39 -15.55 9.21
CA ASP A 107 -0.41 -14.50 9.42
C ASP A 107 -0.70 -13.76 10.74
N PRO A 108 0.33 -13.21 11.41
CA PRO A 108 0.15 -12.56 12.69
C PRO A 108 -0.54 -11.21 12.55
N VAL A 109 -1.38 -10.88 13.53
CA VAL A 109 -1.93 -9.54 13.74
C VAL A 109 -1.40 -9.01 15.07
N GLU A 110 -0.95 -7.76 15.09
CA GLU A 110 -0.43 -7.11 16.29
C GLU A 110 -1.53 -6.30 16.99
N LEU A 111 -1.80 -6.64 18.25
CA LEU A 111 -2.59 -5.79 19.15
C LEU A 111 -1.62 -4.89 19.92
N VAL A 112 -1.57 -3.63 19.55
CA VAL A 112 -0.77 -2.59 20.21
C VAL A 112 -1.70 -1.70 21.03
N LEU A 113 -1.37 -1.54 22.31
CA LEU A 113 -2.20 -0.79 23.24
C LEU A 113 -1.57 0.57 23.57
N THR A 114 -2.37 1.62 23.49
CA THR A 114 -2.00 2.96 23.95
C THR A 114 -2.05 3.02 25.47
N ASP A 115 -0.95 3.45 26.08
CA ASP A 115 -0.83 3.58 27.54
C ASP A 115 -0.46 5.04 27.89
N VAL A 116 -1.38 5.73 28.52
CA VAL A 116 -1.24 7.15 28.93
C VAL A 116 -0.10 7.39 29.92
N ARG A 117 0.47 6.34 30.50
CA ARG A 117 1.67 6.47 31.36
C ARG A 117 2.93 6.83 30.58
N TYR A 118 2.94 6.58 29.28
CA TYR A 118 3.93 7.11 28.38
C TYR A 118 3.48 8.50 27.91
N PRO A 119 4.21 9.59 28.24
CA PRO A 119 3.81 10.92 27.81
C PRO A 119 3.79 11.02 26.29
N PRO A 120 2.91 11.85 25.72
CA PRO A 120 2.91 12.12 24.29
C PRO A 120 4.28 12.59 23.78
N SER A 121 4.62 12.25 22.56
CA SER A 121 5.83 12.74 21.91
C SER A 121 5.69 14.18 21.43
N SER A 122 6.79 14.92 21.47
CA SER A 122 6.87 16.23 20.81
C SER A 122 7.30 16.05 19.35
N ILE A 123 6.97 17.06 18.52
CA ILE A 123 7.24 17.05 17.09
C ILE A 123 7.69 18.44 16.62
N SER A 124 8.60 18.48 15.65
CA SER A 124 8.94 19.71 14.91
C SER A 124 9.16 19.41 13.43
N LEU A 125 8.99 20.43 12.61
CA LEU A 125 9.10 20.38 11.16
C LEU A 125 10.15 21.40 10.70
N HIS A 126 11.00 21.00 9.75
CA HIS A 126 12.05 21.84 9.19
C HIS A 126 12.11 21.61 7.66
N PRO A 127 12.31 22.63 6.82
CA PRO A 127 12.63 24.01 7.20
C PRO A 127 11.44 24.81 7.74
N GLU A 128 10.25 24.71 7.13
CA GLU A 128 9.07 25.53 7.44
C GLU A 128 7.79 24.78 7.15
N GLN A 129 6.66 25.32 7.63
CA GLN A 129 5.32 24.77 7.37
C GLN A 129 4.96 24.83 5.87
N TYR A 130 5.36 25.90 5.18
CA TYR A 130 5.07 26.13 3.76
C TYR A 130 6.32 25.90 2.94
N VAL A 131 6.27 24.94 2.03
CA VAL A 131 7.43 24.60 1.17
C VAL A 131 7.00 24.42 -0.28
N GLY A 132 7.92 24.64 -1.21
CA GLY A 132 7.69 24.36 -2.62
C GLY A 132 7.82 22.86 -2.93
N THR A 133 7.17 22.41 -4.00
CA THR A 133 7.34 21.05 -4.55
C THR A 133 8.81 20.75 -4.81
N GLY A 134 9.25 19.54 -4.48
CA GLY A 134 10.64 19.09 -4.64
C GLY A 134 11.55 19.40 -3.45
N THR A 135 11.08 20.14 -2.45
CA THR A 135 11.84 20.42 -1.23
C THR A 135 12.01 19.17 -0.38
N ASN A 136 13.12 19.05 0.34
CA ASN A 136 13.30 18.01 1.35
C ASN A 136 12.83 18.57 2.70
N VAL A 137 11.92 17.84 3.35
CA VAL A 137 11.35 18.20 4.64
C VAL A 137 11.78 17.21 5.70
N THR A 138 12.18 17.72 6.85
CA THR A 138 12.61 16.92 7.99
C THR A 138 11.62 17.08 9.14
N ILE A 139 11.04 15.97 9.60
CA ILE A 139 10.17 15.90 10.78
C ILE A 139 10.95 15.22 11.90
N ARG A 140 11.12 15.91 13.00
CA ARG A 140 11.79 15.41 14.19
C ARG A 140 10.79 15.14 15.30
N CYS A 141 10.83 13.92 15.84
CA CYS A 141 10.01 13.47 16.96
C CYS A 141 10.92 13.18 18.15
N TRP A 142 10.49 13.51 19.37
CA TRP A 142 11.26 13.18 20.58
C TRP A 142 10.36 12.93 21.79
N ASN A 143 10.91 12.23 22.76
CA ASN A 143 10.31 11.96 24.06
C ASN A 143 11.27 12.33 25.19
N LYS A 144 10.88 12.05 26.46
CA LYS A 144 11.76 12.23 27.63
C LYS A 144 12.67 11.02 27.80
N ASP A 145 13.75 10.94 27.03
CA ASP A 145 14.92 10.04 27.23
C ASP A 145 14.64 8.52 27.17
N TYR A 146 13.53 8.09 26.52
CA TYR A 146 13.27 6.66 26.32
C TYR A 146 13.86 6.18 25.00
N GLY A 147 14.64 5.10 25.04
CA GLY A 147 14.92 4.31 23.84
C GLY A 147 13.61 3.72 23.28
N ALA A 148 13.26 4.11 22.09
CA ALA A 148 11.98 3.78 21.50
C ALA A 148 12.04 3.67 19.98
N THR A 149 11.05 3.00 19.40
CA THR A 149 10.74 3.09 17.99
C THR A 149 9.66 4.14 17.80
N PHE A 150 9.97 5.22 17.12
CA PHE A 150 9.03 6.27 16.76
C PHE A 150 8.24 5.90 15.52
N LEU A 151 6.97 6.33 15.50
CA LEU A 151 6.03 6.13 14.40
C LEU A 151 5.53 7.51 13.98
N LEU A 152 5.69 7.81 12.69
CA LEU A 152 5.17 9.02 12.08
C LEU A 152 3.80 8.72 11.49
N HIS A 153 2.80 9.49 11.88
CA HIS A 153 1.43 9.42 11.41
C HIS A 153 1.10 10.63 10.55
N LYS A 154 0.23 10.44 9.58
CA LYS A 154 -0.38 11.51 8.80
C LYS A 154 -1.88 11.41 8.96
N ASP A 155 -2.56 12.50 9.28
CA ASP A 155 -4.02 12.51 9.43
C ASP A 155 -4.68 12.03 8.12
N GLY A 156 -5.73 11.21 8.27
CA GLY A 156 -6.38 10.53 7.14
C GLY A 156 -5.74 9.20 6.73
N SER A 157 -4.55 8.86 7.25
CA SER A 157 -3.96 7.52 7.05
C SER A 157 -4.35 6.59 8.20
N SER A 158 -4.79 5.38 7.86
CA SER A 158 -5.16 4.36 8.85
C SER A 158 -3.95 3.69 9.52
N ALA A 159 -2.74 3.92 9.02
CA ALA A 159 -1.51 3.34 9.53
C ALA A 159 -0.39 4.39 9.64
N PRO A 160 0.61 4.17 10.53
CA PRO A 160 1.83 4.97 10.51
C PRO A 160 2.47 4.92 9.13
N ILE A 161 2.90 6.07 8.62
CA ILE A 161 3.51 6.15 7.29
C ILE A 161 5.00 5.80 7.29
N LYS A 162 5.67 6.00 8.42
CA LYS A 162 7.08 5.67 8.64
C LYS A 162 7.32 5.24 10.07
N HIS A 163 8.36 4.44 10.29
CA HIS A 163 8.86 4.11 11.62
C HIS A 163 10.39 4.19 11.65
N GLN A 164 10.96 4.56 12.78
CA GLN A 164 12.40 4.69 12.98
C GLN A 164 12.77 4.50 14.45
N ASN A 165 13.85 3.78 14.70
CA ASN A 165 14.43 3.67 16.02
C ASN A 165 15.03 5.02 16.43
N SER A 166 14.91 5.37 17.72
CA SER A 166 15.56 6.57 18.23
C SER A 166 17.07 6.47 18.10
N SER A 167 17.69 7.55 17.64
CA SER A 167 19.10 7.82 17.94
C SER A 167 19.25 8.20 19.41
N GLY A 168 20.44 8.12 19.99
CA GLY A 168 20.66 8.43 21.40
C GLY A 168 19.86 9.66 21.89
N GLY A 169 19.27 9.58 23.10
CA GLY A 169 18.49 10.67 23.69
C GLY A 169 17.02 10.73 23.29
N GLY A 170 16.39 9.61 22.88
CA GLY A 170 14.95 9.54 22.67
C GLY A 170 14.43 10.39 21.51
N THR A 171 15.20 10.53 20.43
CA THR A 171 14.85 11.33 19.25
C THR A 171 14.88 10.49 17.98
N ALA A 172 13.92 10.71 17.06
CA ALA A 172 13.95 10.18 15.71
C ALA A 172 13.73 11.29 14.69
N THR A 173 14.36 11.16 13.52
CA THR A 173 14.30 12.17 12.46
C THR A 173 13.85 11.51 11.17
N PHE A 174 12.69 11.91 10.64
CA PHE A 174 12.12 11.42 9.41
C PHE A 174 12.34 12.44 8.30
N THR A 175 12.93 12.01 7.19
CA THR A 175 13.09 12.87 6.00
C THR A 175 12.09 12.46 4.93
N LEU A 176 11.35 13.44 4.44
CA LEU A 176 10.51 13.37 3.26
C LEU A 176 11.28 14.02 2.11
N PHE A 177 11.68 13.23 1.13
CA PHE A 177 12.48 13.71 -0.01
C PHE A 177 11.56 14.16 -1.14
N GLY A 178 11.86 15.33 -1.70
CA GLY A 178 11.18 15.80 -2.90
C GLY A 178 9.66 15.89 -2.74
N VAL A 179 9.18 16.56 -1.65
CA VAL A 179 7.75 16.57 -1.31
C VAL A 179 6.88 17.11 -2.45
N THR A 180 5.68 16.58 -2.54
CA THR A 180 4.64 16.91 -3.52
C THR A 180 3.38 17.42 -2.79
N PRO A 181 2.40 18.02 -3.47
CA PRO A 181 1.13 18.40 -2.85
C PRO A 181 0.41 17.26 -2.13
N ALA A 182 0.64 15.99 -2.54
CA ALA A 182 0.09 14.82 -1.87
C ALA A 182 0.69 14.61 -0.46
N ASP A 183 1.85 15.18 -0.18
CA ASP A 183 2.50 15.12 1.14
C ASP A 183 1.97 16.19 2.09
N SER A 184 1.17 17.16 1.62
CA SER A 184 0.50 18.13 2.48
C SER A 184 -0.44 17.46 3.46
N GLY A 185 -0.49 17.98 4.69
CA GLY A 185 -1.34 17.47 5.75
C GLY A 185 -0.76 17.64 7.14
N THR A 186 -1.48 17.16 8.12
CA THR A 186 -1.09 17.18 9.53
C THR A 186 -0.34 15.92 9.90
N TYR A 187 0.81 16.10 10.53
CA TYR A 187 1.66 15.00 10.99
C TYR A 187 1.73 14.99 12.51
N ARG A 188 1.76 13.77 13.07
CA ARG A 188 1.89 13.51 14.51
C ARG A 188 2.85 12.36 14.73
N CYS A 189 3.42 12.29 15.93
CA CYS A 189 4.27 11.17 16.34
C CYS A 189 3.66 10.42 17.51
N SER A 190 3.90 9.11 17.54
CA SER A 190 3.83 8.27 18.72
C SER A 190 5.12 7.46 18.83
N TYR A 191 5.33 6.77 19.94
CA TYR A 191 6.49 5.89 20.08
C TYR A 191 6.15 4.62 20.85
N ARG A 192 6.89 3.55 20.53
CA ARG A 192 6.85 2.28 21.25
C ARG A 192 8.16 2.12 22.04
N PRO A 193 8.13 2.11 23.37
CA PRO A 193 9.35 1.88 24.18
C PRO A 193 9.93 0.50 23.87
N TRP A 194 11.24 0.38 23.71
CA TRP A 194 11.89 -0.89 23.37
C TRP A 194 11.62 -2.02 24.36
N ARG A 195 11.38 -1.67 25.62
CA ARG A 195 11.02 -2.65 26.65
C ARG A 195 9.64 -3.27 26.47
N TYR A 196 8.76 -2.59 25.71
CA TYR A 196 7.34 -2.97 25.56
C TYR A 196 6.90 -2.76 24.12
N ALA A 197 7.31 -3.68 23.25
CA ALA A 197 7.11 -3.58 21.78
C ALA A 197 5.65 -3.41 21.36
N PHE A 198 4.70 -3.85 22.19
CA PHE A 198 3.26 -3.78 21.90
C PHE A 198 2.53 -2.72 22.73
N MET A 199 3.28 -1.80 23.36
CA MET A 199 2.75 -0.63 24.05
C MET A 199 3.14 0.61 23.26
N SER A 200 2.24 1.58 23.13
CA SER A 200 2.48 2.84 22.45
C SER A 200 2.14 4.02 23.36
N SER A 201 2.85 5.13 23.20
CA SER A 201 2.39 6.40 23.72
C SER A 201 1.11 6.84 23.01
N PRO A 202 0.31 7.74 23.59
CA PRO A 202 -0.67 8.51 22.83
C PRO A 202 -0.01 9.28 21.68
N LEU A 203 -0.81 9.68 20.69
CA LEU A 203 -0.36 10.62 19.67
C LEU A 203 0.04 11.93 20.31
N GLY A 204 1.17 12.46 19.92
CA GLY A 204 1.72 13.72 20.42
C GLY A 204 1.14 14.95 19.71
N ASP A 205 1.84 16.08 19.88
CA ASP A 205 1.53 17.31 19.19
C ASP A 205 1.49 17.13 17.69
N SER A 206 0.90 18.08 16.98
CA SER A 206 0.78 18.06 15.51
C SER A 206 1.62 19.16 14.88
N VAL A 207 2.13 18.90 13.69
CA VAL A 207 2.69 19.90 12.78
C VAL A 207 1.97 19.80 11.44
N MET A 208 1.76 20.94 10.80
CA MET A 208 1.15 21.03 9.47
C MET A 208 2.25 21.24 8.43
N LEU A 209 2.19 20.49 7.36
CA LEU A 209 3.01 20.68 6.16
C LEU A 209 2.09 21.07 5.02
N GLU A 210 2.40 22.18 4.35
CA GLU A 210 1.70 22.65 3.17
C GLU A 210 2.68 22.78 2.02
N VAL A 211 2.47 21.96 0.98
CA VAL A 211 3.33 21.93 -0.20
C VAL A 211 2.64 22.67 -1.33
N THR A 212 3.19 23.84 -1.69
CA THR A 212 2.69 24.64 -2.81
C THR A 212 3.32 24.18 -4.12
N PRO A 213 2.56 24.12 -5.22
CA PRO A 213 3.14 23.90 -6.53
C PRO A 213 4.18 24.99 -6.81
N THR A 214 5.36 24.61 -7.27
CA THR A 214 6.33 25.58 -7.76
C THR A 214 5.70 26.32 -8.95
N PRO A 215 5.60 27.65 -8.92
CA PRO A 215 5.12 28.39 -10.08
C PRO A 215 5.94 27.98 -11.31
N ALA A 216 5.26 27.71 -12.41
CA ALA A 216 5.96 27.47 -13.66
C ALA A 216 6.89 28.65 -13.95
N PRO A 217 8.14 28.46 -14.37
CA PRO A 217 9.05 29.54 -14.66
C PRO A 217 8.38 30.51 -15.63
N PRO A 218 8.48 31.83 -15.40
CA PRO A 218 7.87 32.82 -16.27
C PRO A 218 8.39 32.58 -17.70
N GLY A 219 7.48 32.30 -18.62
CA GLY A 219 7.81 31.94 -20.00
C GLY A 219 7.46 30.51 -20.42
N ALA A 220 7.20 29.58 -19.50
CA ALA A 220 6.84 28.18 -19.85
C ALA A 220 5.50 28.10 -20.61
N GLU A 221 4.53 28.92 -20.28
CA GLU A 221 3.26 29.02 -21.04
C GLU A 221 3.46 29.64 -22.44
N GLU A 222 4.32 30.67 -22.54
CA GLU A 222 4.61 31.34 -23.79
C GLU A 222 5.38 30.41 -24.74
N GLN A 223 6.33 29.65 -24.20
CA GLN A 223 7.07 28.62 -24.96
C GLN A 223 6.19 27.46 -25.41
N SER A 224 5.23 27.03 -24.57
CA SER A 224 4.28 25.99 -24.94
C SER A 224 3.33 26.46 -26.06
N ARG A 225 2.85 27.71 -25.99
CA ARG A 225 2.03 28.32 -27.04
C ARG A 225 2.82 28.52 -28.34
N ALA A 226 4.07 28.97 -28.24
CA ALA A 226 4.95 29.09 -29.39
C ALA A 226 5.21 27.74 -30.08
N ASN A 227 5.45 26.71 -29.33
CA ASN A 227 5.62 25.35 -29.85
C ASN A 227 4.35 24.81 -30.54
N LEU A 228 3.17 25.07 -29.96
CA LEU A 228 1.90 24.69 -30.54
C LEU A 228 1.65 25.42 -31.86
N VAL A 229 1.88 26.74 -31.90
CA VAL A 229 1.75 27.55 -33.12
C VAL A 229 2.69 27.08 -34.20
N MET A 230 3.97 26.79 -33.85
CA MET A 230 4.93 26.26 -34.82
C MET A 230 4.54 24.88 -35.35
N ALA A 231 3.98 24.01 -34.53
CA ALA A 231 3.49 22.70 -34.97
C ALA A 231 2.30 22.84 -35.93
N LEU A 232 1.35 23.76 -35.64
CA LEU A 232 0.21 24.02 -36.51
C LEU A 232 0.64 24.63 -37.86
N VAL A 233 1.59 25.59 -37.86
CA VAL A 233 2.11 26.20 -39.07
C VAL A 233 2.81 25.16 -39.94
N ARG A 234 3.66 24.31 -39.35
CA ARG A 234 4.33 23.22 -40.09
C ARG A 234 3.33 22.23 -40.69
N GLY A 235 2.29 21.86 -39.95
CA GLY A 235 1.24 20.98 -40.43
C GLY A 235 0.48 21.61 -41.60
N PHE A 236 0.14 22.91 -41.50
CA PHE A 236 -0.56 23.63 -42.58
C PHE A 236 0.28 23.78 -43.85
N VAL A 237 1.55 24.11 -43.72
CA VAL A 237 2.48 24.20 -44.87
C VAL A 237 2.64 22.84 -45.54
N ALA A 238 2.78 21.76 -44.80
CA ALA A 238 2.86 20.40 -45.36
C ALA A 238 1.61 20.02 -46.11
N ALA A 239 0.42 20.34 -45.60
CA ALA A 239 -0.85 20.08 -46.27
C ALA A 239 -1.00 20.88 -47.56
N LEU A 240 -0.57 22.14 -47.60
CA LEU A 240 -0.58 22.96 -48.79
C LEU A 240 0.36 22.41 -49.88
N VAL A 241 1.59 22.04 -49.51
CA VAL A 241 2.57 21.46 -50.44
C VAL A 241 2.05 20.15 -51.02
N PHE A 242 1.46 19.30 -50.19
CA PHE A 242 0.85 18.05 -50.63
C PHE A 242 -0.33 18.29 -51.56
N GLY A 243 -1.24 19.22 -51.19
CA GLY A 243 -2.39 19.59 -52.02
C GLY A 243 -2.00 20.14 -53.40
N LEU A 244 -1.01 21.02 -53.45
CA LEU A 244 -0.46 21.55 -54.70
C LEU A 244 0.19 20.42 -55.53
N GLY A 245 0.95 19.53 -54.88
CA GLY A 245 1.53 18.36 -55.58
C GLY A 245 0.48 17.48 -56.25
N VAL A 246 -0.60 17.16 -55.56
CA VAL A 246 -1.70 16.37 -56.07
C VAL A 246 -2.41 17.11 -57.22
N PHE A 247 -2.63 18.41 -57.08
CA PHE A 247 -3.23 19.25 -58.12
C PHE A 247 -2.40 19.22 -59.41
N PHE A 248 -1.09 19.43 -59.33
CA PHE A 248 -0.20 19.37 -60.51
C PHE A 248 -0.16 17.99 -61.17
N VAL A 249 -0.21 16.91 -60.37
CA VAL A 249 -0.30 15.56 -60.95
C VAL A 249 -1.57 15.33 -61.72
N ILE A 250 -2.72 15.80 -61.18
CA ILE A 250 -4.02 15.69 -61.86
C ILE A 250 -4.04 16.54 -63.13
N ASP A 251 -3.53 17.77 -63.05
CA ASP A 251 -3.47 18.69 -64.19
C ASP A 251 -2.56 18.14 -65.30
N ALA A 252 -1.39 17.66 -64.96
CA ALA A 252 -0.48 16.99 -65.87
C ALA A 252 -1.15 15.77 -66.56
N ARG A 253 -1.89 14.95 -65.82
CA ARG A 253 -2.62 13.82 -66.39
C ARG A 253 -3.71 14.27 -67.37
N SER A 254 -4.42 15.35 -67.05
CA SER A 254 -5.47 15.88 -67.92
C SER A 254 -4.90 16.41 -69.25
N LEU A 255 -3.70 16.97 -69.24
CA LEU A 255 -2.98 17.42 -70.44
C LEU A 255 -2.50 16.25 -71.31
N TRP A 256 -2.07 15.15 -70.71
CA TRP A 256 -1.69 13.94 -71.44
C TRP A 256 -2.89 13.29 -72.14
N ILE A 257 -4.03 13.18 -71.47
CA ILE A 257 -5.26 12.62 -72.04
C ILE A 257 -5.75 13.46 -73.21
N ARG A 258 -5.69 14.79 -73.17
CA ARG A 258 -6.05 15.69 -74.27
C ARG A 258 -5.10 15.59 -75.45
N ARG A 259 -3.85 15.17 -75.22
CA ARG A 259 -2.87 15.00 -76.32
C ARG A 259 -3.14 13.72 -77.11
N ASP A 260 -3.63 12.68 -76.48
CA ASP A 260 -3.97 11.41 -77.16
C ASP A 260 -5.22 11.51 -77.95
N ASP A 261 -6.22 12.33 -77.58
CA ASP A 261 -7.44 12.59 -78.29
C ASP A 261 -7.18 13.38 -79.62
N ASN A 262 -6.13 14.17 -79.71
CA ASN A 262 -5.76 14.93 -80.88
C ASN A 262 -4.89 14.18 -81.89
N CYS A 263 -4.37 12.99 -81.60
CA CYS A 263 -3.60 12.15 -82.48
C CYS A 263 -4.48 11.09 -83.21
N GLY A 264 -5.78 11.01 -82.89
CA GLY A 264 -6.71 9.98 -83.46
C GLY A 264 -7.50 10.38 -84.68
N GLU A 265 -7.35 11.63 -85.19
CA GLU A 265 -8.18 12.10 -86.33
C GLU A 265 -7.30 12.57 -87.48
N GLN A 266 -6.49 11.66 -88.02
CA GLN A 266 -5.99 11.71 -89.41
C GLN A 266 -5.67 10.30 -89.90
N VAL A 267 -6.71 9.59 -90.39
CA VAL A 267 -6.65 8.67 -91.54
C VAL A 267 -8.02 8.69 -92.27
#